data_f8ce5078cab685b385c9c9fda29e9aa3
#
_entry.id   f8ce5078cab685b385c9c9fda29e9aa3
#
_cell.length_a   1.000
_cell.length_b   1.000
_cell.length_c   1.000
_cell.angle_alpha   90.00
_cell.angle_beta   90.00
_cell.angle_gamma   90.00
#
_symmetry.space_group_name_H-M   'P 1'
#
loop_
_entity.id
_entity.type
_entity.pdbx_description
1 polymer ?
#
loop_
_entity_poly.entity_id
_entity_poly.type
_entity_poly.pdbx_seq_one_letter_code
_entity_poly.pdbx_strand_id
1 'polypeptide(L)'
;MDTLHQFLFGIYPYIALSVFLLGSLIRFEREQYSWKSESSQLLHRGSLRLGSMLFHIGVLGLFFGHAVGLLTPVAVWDALGVSHSFKQVFAMTAGGVMGTLCLLGLLMLLSRRLGNARLAANTTWRDTL
;
A
#
# COMPACT_ATOMS: atom_id res chain seq x y z
N MET A 1 22.71 -17.91 -5.92
CA MET A 1 21.90 -16.65 -5.83
C MET A 1 20.63 -16.73 -6.67
N ASP A 2 20.60 -17.55 -7.68
CA ASP A 2 19.47 -17.60 -8.64
C ASP A 2 18.17 -18.17 -8.07
N THR A 3 18.24 -19.20 -7.26
CA THR A 3 17.04 -19.86 -6.68
C THR A 3 16.26 -18.96 -5.72
N LEU A 4 16.97 -18.23 -4.85
CA LEU A 4 16.34 -17.31 -3.90
C LEU A 4 15.75 -16.10 -4.65
N HIS A 5 16.48 -15.58 -5.63
CA HIS A 5 16.00 -14.47 -6.45
C HIS A 5 14.76 -14.88 -7.28
N GLN A 6 14.79 -16.05 -7.88
CA GLN A 6 13.66 -16.60 -8.63
C GLN A 6 12.45 -16.86 -7.73
N PHE A 7 12.67 -17.35 -6.53
CA PHE A 7 11.59 -17.51 -5.54
C PHE A 7 11.00 -16.16 -5.14
N LEU A 8 11.83 -15.19 -4.71
CA LEU A 8 11.36 -13.91 -4.19
C LEU A 8 10.68 -13.03 -5.26
N PHE A 9 11.15 -13.06 -6.50
CA PHE A 9 10.64 -12.19 -7.56
C PHE A 9 9.79 -12.91 -8.61
N GLY A 10 9.90 -14.23 -8.70
CA GLY A 10 9.11 -15.03 -9.65
C GLY A 10 7.88 -15.70 -9.03
N ILE A 11 7.99 -16.24 -7.82
CA ILE A 11 6.93 -17.05 -7.20
C ILE A 11 6.22 -16.32 -6.06
N TYR A 12 7.00 -15.74 -5.14
CA TYR A 12 6.46 -15.10 -3.93
C TYR A 12 5.42 -14.01 -4.18
N PRO A 13 5.55 -13.12 -5.20
CA PRO A 13 4.53 -12.12 -5.48
C PRO A 13 3.16 -12.71 -5.80
N TYR A 14 3.12 -13.83 -6.50
CA TYR A 14 1.86 -14.52 -6.82
C TYR A 14 1.23 -15.18 -5.60
N ILE A 15 2.05 -15.77 -4.72
CA ILE A 15 1.58 -16.31 -3.45
C ILE A 15 1.01 -15.18 -2.58
N ALA A 16 1.74 -14.07 -2.45
CA ALA A 16 1.33 -12.92 -1.67
C ALA A 16 0.01 -12.31 -2.19
N LEU A 17 -0.11 -12.15 -3.50
CA LEU A 17 -1.32 -11.65 -4.14
C LEU A 17 -2.50 -12.60 -3.92
N SER A 18 -2.30 -13.90 -4.07
CA SER A 18 -3.34 -14.91 -3.84
C SER A 18 -3.83 -14.90 -2.38
N VAL A 19 -2.90 -14.86 -1.43
CA VAL A 19 -3.24 -14.78 0.01
C VAL A 19 -3.98 -13.48 0.31
N PHE A 20 -3.55 -12.36 -0.26
CA PHE A 20 -4.22 -11.07 -0.10
C PHE A 20 -5.67 -11.11 -0.62
N LEU A 21 -5.87 -11.59 -1.85
CA LEU A 21 -7.20 -11.61 -2.48
C LEU A 21 -8.13 -12.58 -1.76
N LEU A 22 -7.70 -13.83 -1.54
CA LEU A 22 -8.50 -14.85 -0.87
C LEU A 22 -8.76 -14.49 0.59
N GLY A 23 -7.73 -14.03 1.29
CA GLY A 23 -7.85 -13.59 2.68
C GLY A 23 -8.79 -12.41 2.84
N SER A 24 -8.73 -11.42 1.95
CA SER A 24 -9.63 -10.27 1.94
C SER A 24 -11.08 -10.67 1.67
N LEU A 25 -11.30 -11.60 0.72
CA LEU A 25 -12.63 -12.11 0.39
C LEU A 25 -13.24 -12.90 1.54
N ILE A 26 -12.51 -13.88 2.08
CA ILE A 26 -12.96 -14.70 3.22
C ILE A 26 -13.30 -13.81 4.42
N ARG A 27 -12.49 -12.81 4.64
CA ARG A 27 -12.69 -11.87 5.71
C ARG A 27 -13.89 -10.97 5.50
N PHE A 28 -14.11 -10.47 4.29
CA PHE A 28 -15.29 -9.70 3.94
C PHE A 28 -16.57 -10.49 4.21
N GLU A 29 -16.58 -11.80 3.92
CA GLU A 29 -17.76 -12.64 4.15
C GLU A 29 -17.97 -13.02 5.62
N ARG A 30 -16.87 -13.29 6.37
CA ARG A 30 -16.98 -13.87 7.73
C ARG A 30 -16.96 -12.86 8.84
N GLU A 31 -16.14 -11.80 8.75
CA GLU A 31 -15.88 -10.90 9.86
C GLU A 31 -15.69 -9.43 9.43
N GLN A 32 -16.67 -8.84 8.79
CA GLN A 32 -16.60 -7.44 8.34
C GLN A 32 -16.37 -6.44 9.48
N TYR A 33 -16.92 -6.73 10.65
CA TYR A 33 -17.04 -5.76 11.75
C TYR A 33 -15.98 -5.91 12.83
N SER A 34 -15.32 -7.05 12.95
CA SER A 34 -14.34 -7.31 14.03
C SER A 34 -12.98 -6.67 13.78
N TRP A 35 -12.68 -6.31 12.54
CA TRP A 35 -11.38 -5.77 12.14
C TRP A 35 -11.47 -4.29 11.76
N LYS A 36 -11.66 -3.49 12.72
CA LYS A 36 -11.63 -2.02 12.60
C LYS A 36 -10.55 -1.49 13.54
N SER A 37 -9.84 -0.46 13.10
CA SER A 37 -9.04 0.32 14.02
C SER A 37 -9.97 1.16 14.90
N GLU A 38 -9.62 1.29 16.18
CA GLU A 38 -10.36 2.15 17.08
C GLU A 38 -10.33 3.60 16.58
N SER A 39 -11.53 4.22 16.50
CA SER A 39 -11.65 5.56 15.92
C SER A 39 -11.02 6.61 16.82
N SER A 40 -10.04 7.31 16.30
CA SER A 40 -9.41 8.45 16.94
C SER A 40 -9.75 9.80 16.28
N GLN A 41 -10.82 9.84 15.50
CA GLN A 41 -11.21 11.01 14.70
C GLN A 41 -11.54 12.26 15.54
N LEU A 42 -12.07 12.07 16.75
CA LEU A 42 -12.39 13.17 17.66
C LEU A 42 -11.14 13.77 18.34
N LEU A 43 -10.02 13.05 18.29
CA LEU A 43 -8.75 13.45 18.89
C LEU A 43 -7.80 13.92 17.79
N HIS A 44 -7.35 15.16 17.78
CA HIS A 44 -6.35 15.71 16.84
C HIS A 44 -6.68 15.50 15.34
N ARG A 45 -7.76 16.14 14.87
CA ARG A 45 -8.27 15.99 13.49
C ARG A 45 -7.30 16.41 12.39
N GLY A 46 -6.50 17.47 12.59
CA GLY A 46 -5.65 18.04 11.52
C GLY A 46 -4.59 17.06 11.01
N SER A 47 -3.76 16.54 11.91
CA SER A 47 -2.69 15.58 11.53
C SER A 47 -3.23 14.24 11.03
N LEU A 48 -4.39 13.80 11.54
CA LEU A 48 -5.07 12.61 11.04
C LEU A 48 -5.49 12.77 9.57
N ARG A 49 -6.13 13.91 9.26
CA ARG A 49 -6.64 14.15 7.91
C ARG A 49 -5.51 14.20 6.88
N LEU A 50 -4.45 14.95 7.17
CA LEU A 50 -3.30 15.07 6.27
C LEU A 50 -2.56 13.73 6.12
N GLY A 51 -2.21 13.08 7.22
CA GLY A 51 -1.51 11.80 7.19
C GLY A 51 -2.32 10.71 6.47
N SER A 52 -3.62 10.64 6.74
CA SER A 52 -4.52 9.71 6.06
C SER A 52 -4.63 10.00 4.57
N MET A 53 -4.75 11.26 4.16
CA MET A 53 -4.82 11.65 2.76
C MET A 53 -3.54 11.27 2.01
N LEU A 54 -2.37 11.63 2.55
CA LEU A 54 -1.08 11.30 1.95
C LEU A 54 -0.89 9.78 1.83
N PHE A 55 -1.23 9.03 2.88
CA PHE A 55 -1.14 7.58 2.88
C PHE A 55 -2.04 6.95 1.82
N HIS A 56 -3.31 7.34 1.75
CA HIS A 56 -4.26 6.76 0.79
C HIS A 56 -3.92 7.11 -0.66
N ILE A 57 -3.55 8.36 -0.94
CA ILE A 57 -3.10 8.76 -2.29
C ILE A 57 -1.87 7.94 -2.68
N GLY A 58 -0.89 7.84 -1.79
CA GLY A 58 0.34 7.08 -2.04
C GLY A 58 0.08 5.60 -2.28
N VAL A 59 -0.66 4.93 -1.39
CA VAL A 59 -0.93 3.49 -1.50
C VAL A 59 -1.80 3.14 -2.72
N LEU A 60 -2.81 3.96 -3.02
CA LEU A 60 -3.63 3.76 -4.21
C LEU A 60 -2.82 3.98 -5.49
N GLY A 61 -1.99 5.02 -5.53
CA GLY A 61 -1.08 5.25 -6.66
C GLY A 61 -0.11 4.11 -6.89
N LEU A 62 0.48 3.56 -5.83
CA LEU A 62 1.33 2.36 -5.91
C LEU A 62 0.54 1.15 -6.39
N PHE A 63 -0.62 0.89 -5.83
CA PHE A 63 -1.47 -0.24 -6.19
C PHE A 63 -1.83 -0.21 -7.68
N PHE A 64 -2.38 0.89 -8.15
CA PHE A 64 -2.76 1.01 -9.57
C PHE A 64 -1.55 1.02 -10.50
N GLY A 65 -0.43 1.64 -10.09
CA GLY A 65 0.81 1.59 -10.86
C GLY A 65 1.32 0.17 -11.05
N HIS A 66 1.31 -0.65 -10.00
CA HIS A 66 1.67 -2.06 -10.08
C HIS A 66 0.65 -2.88 -10.87
N ALA A 67 -0.65 -2.65 -10.67
CA ALA A 67 -1.69 -3.34 -11.42
C ALA A 67 -1.54 -3.09 -12.92
N VAL A 68 -1.39 -1.84 -13.33
CA VAL A 68 -1.17 -1.51 -14.75
C VAL A 68 0.15 -2.10 -15.25
N GLY A 69 1.24 -1.99 -14.48
CA GLY A 69 2.54 -2.49 -14.88
C GLY A 69 2.61 -4.01 -15.05
N LEU A 70 1.93 -4.75 -14.17
CA LEU A 70 1.95 -6.22 -14.15
C LEU A 70 0.89 -6.85 -15.07
N LEU A 71 -0.31 -6.25 -15.14
CA LEU A 71 -1.42 -6.84 -15.90
C LEU A 71 -1.42 -6.45 -17.38
N THR A 72 -0.67 -5.41 -17.78
CA THR A 72 -0.62 -5.00 -19.19
C THR A 72 0.49 -5.75 -19.92
N PRO A 73 0.18 -6.60 -20.90
CA PRO A 73 1.18 -7.31 -21.71
C PRO A 73 2.12 -6.34 -22.43
N VAL A 74 3.36 -6.77 -22.64
CA VAL A 74 4.39 -5.97 -23.33
C VAL A 74 3.93 -5.56 -24.72
N ALA A 75 3.24 -6.46 -25.44
CA ALA A 75 2.71 -6.19 -26.79
C ALA A 75 1.78 -4.98 -26.86
N VAL A 76 1.06 -4.66 -25.79
CA VAL A 76 0.19 -3.45 -25.73
C VAL A 76 1.05 -2.18 -25.70
N TRP A 77 2.12 -2.18 -24.93
CA TRP A 77 3.04 -1.04 -24.84
C TRP A 77 3.77 -0.81 -26.17
N ASP A 78 4.19 -1.90 -26.83
CA ASP A 78 4.83 -1.83 -28.14
C ASP A 78 3.86 -1.31 -29.22
N ALA A 79 2.60 -1.74 -29.20
CA ALA A 79 1.56 -1.25 -30.10
C ALA A 79 1.25 0.24 -29.90
N LEU A 80 1.41 0.75 -28.67
CA LEU A 80 1.25 2.18 -28.34
C LEU A 80 2.52 3.00 -28.63
N GLY A 81 3.60 2.37 -29.12
CA GLY A 81 4.87 3.05 -29.41
C GLY A 81 5.62 3.52 -28.16
N VAL A 82 5.33 2.97 -27.00
CA VAL A 82 5.96 3.35 -25.74
C VAL A 82 7.28 2.60 -25.58
N SER A 83 8.40 3.32 -25.60
CA SER A 83 9.72 2.70 -25.43
C SER A 83 9.89 2.10 -24.02
N HIS A 84 10.63 0.99 -23.94
CA HIS A 84 10.93 0.35 -22.65
C HIS A 84 11.64 1.28 -21.68
N SER A 85 12.55 2.09 -22.15
CA SER A 85 13.29 3.07 -21.32
C SER A 85 12.36 4.13 -20.74
N PHE A 86 11.43 4.66 -21.54
CA PHE A 86 10.45 5.64 -21.08
C PHE A 86 9.54 5.02 -20.02
N LYS A 87 9.00 3.82 -20.28
CA LYS A 87 8.16 3.08 -19.33
C LYS A 87 8.87 2.88 -17.99
N GLN A 88 10.14 2.47 -18.03
CA GLN A 88 10.95 2.23 -16.84
C GLN A 88 11.17 3.52 -16.03
N VAL A 89 11.63 4.59 -16.67
CA VAL A 89 11.86 5.88 -16.00
C VAL A 89 10.56 6.43 -15.42
N PHE A 90 9.46 6.36 -16.17
CA PHE A 90 8.16 6.79 -15.71
C PHE A 90 7.70 5.97 -14.48
N ALA A 91 7.80 4.65 -14.53
CA ALA A 91 7.42 3.78 -13.43
C ALA A 91 8.26 4.04 -12.16
N MET A 92 9.57 4.25 -12.32
CA MET A 92 10.46 4.56 -11.20
C MET A 92 10.16 5.93 -10.57
N THR A 93 9.94 6.95 -11.40
CA THR A 93 9.64 8.30 -10.89
C THR A 93 8.25 8.38 -10.25
N ALA A 94 7.23 7.89 -10.94
CA ALA A 94 5.86 7.87 -10.41
C ALA A 94 5.77 6.99 -9.15
N GLY A 95 6.36 5.80 -9.18
CA GLY A 95 6.41 4.92 -8.02
C GLY A 95 7.19 5.51 -6.85
N GLY A 96 8.31 6.20 -7.13
CA GLY A 96 9.09 6.92 -6.12
C GLY A 96 8.28 8.03 -5.44
N VAL A 97 7.58 8.85 -6.23
CA VAL A 97 6.70 9.91 -5.69
C VAL A 97 5.58 9.32 -4.85
N MET A 98 4.86 8.33 -5.36
CA MET A 98 3.76 7.69 -4.61
C MET A 98 4.27 6.96 -3.37
N GLY A 99 5.43 6.31 -3.45
CA GLY A 99 6.07 5.66 -2.29
C GLY A 99 6.47 6.63 -1.20
N THR A 100 7.02 7.78 -1.56
CA THR A 100 7.36 8.83 -0.58
C THR A 100 6.12 9.43 0.07
N LEU A 101 5.05 9.68 -0.68
CA LEU A 101 3.78 10.15 -0.11
C LEU A 101 3.19 9.13 0.87
N CYS A 102 3.19 7.85 0.48
CA CYS A 102 2.74 6.76 1.34
C CYS A 102 3.54 6.67 2.64
N LEU A 103 4.88 6.71 2.54
CA LEU A 103 5.77 6.65 3.69
C LEU A 103 5.58 7.85 4.63
N LEU A 104 5.53 9.06 4.10
CA LEU A 104 5.29 10.27 4.90
C LEU A 104 3.93 10.21 5.60
N GLY A 105 2.88 9.81 4.88
CA GLY A 105 1.56 9.60 5.46
C GLY A 105 1.57 8.58 6.59
N LEU A 106 2.22 7.44 6.38
CA LEU A 106 2.37 6.38 7.38
C LEU A 106 3.12 6.87 8.63
N LEU A 107 4.27 7.55 8.44
CA LEU A 107 5.06 8.09 9.54
C LEU A 107 4.28 9.14 10.34
N MET A 108 3.49 10.00 9.68
CA MET A 108 2.62 10.96 10.36
C MET A 108 1.53 10.26 11.19
N LEU A 109 0.90 9.22 10.66
CA LEU A 109 -0.11 8.46 11.38
C LEU A 109 0.48 7.70 12.57
N LEU A 110 1.64 7.10 12.37
CA LEU A 110 2.35 6.35 13.40
C LEU A 110 2.84 7.27 14.52
N SER A 111 3.53 8.37 14.18
CA SER A 111 4.02 9.34 15.17
C SER A 111 2.88 9.95 15.98
N ARG A 112 1.74 10.25 15.33
CA ARG A 112 0.52 10.70 16.02
C ARG A 112 0.03 9.67 17.04
N ARG A 113 0.02 8.40 16.65
CA ARG A 113 -0.50 7.31 17.48
C ARG A 113 0.40 7.00 18.66
N LEU A 114 1.71 6.96 18.44
CA LEU A 114 2.69 6.68 19.48
C LEU A 114 3.02 7.91 20.36
N GLY A 115 3.01 9.09 19.79
CA GLY A 115 3.36 10.33 20.48
C GLY A 115 2.27 10.93 21.38
N ASN A 116 1.03 10.42 21.31
CA ASN A 116 -0.08 10.94 22.11
C ASN A 116 -0.57 9.86 23.09
N ALA A 117 -0.36 10.07 24.38
CA ALA A 117 -0.71 9.11 25.43
C ALA A 117 -2.19 8.71 25.42
N ARG A 118 -3.10 9.63 25.05
CA ARG A 118 -4.54 9.33 24.94
C ARG A 118 -4.87 8.43 23.75
N LEU A 119 -4.12 8.57 22.65
CA LEU A 119 -4.26 7.71 21.48
C LEU A 119 -3.59 6.35 21.72
N ALA A 120 -2.44 6.36 22.36
CA ALA A 120 -1.72 5.14 22.72
C ALA A 120 -2.54 4.23 23.65
N ALA A 121 -3.29 4.82 24.60
CA ALA A 121 -4.17 4.07 25.50
C ALA A 121 -5.33 3.34 24.77
N ASN A 122 -5.77 3.87 23.61
CA ASN A 122 -6.81 3.26 22.76
C ASN A 122 -6.22 2.41 21.63
N THR A 123 -4.90 2.26 21.58
CA THR A 123 -4.22 1.51 20.52
C THR A 123 -4.15 0.03 20.90
N THR A 124 -4.75 -0.82 20.07
CA THR A 124 -4.63 -2.27 20.17
C THR A 124 -3.43 -2.76 19.36
N TRP A 125 -2.96 -3.97 19.62
CA TRP A 125 -1.87 -4.58 18.84
C TRP A 125 -2.20 -4.68 17.34
N ARG A 126 -3.50 -4.79 17.01
CA ARG A 126 -4.00 -4.82 15.62
C ARG A 126 -3.84 -3.50 14.88
N ASP A 127 -3.71 -2.39 15.60
CA ASP A 127 -3.55 -1.06 15.03
C ASP A 127 -2.09 -0.73 14.68
N THR A 128 -1.15 -1.58 15.11
CA THR A 128 0.30 -1.40 14.92
C THR A 128 0.90 -2.42 13.95
N LEU A 129 0.15 -3.44 13.53
CA LEU A 129 0.49 -4.39 12.48
C LEU A 129 -0.08 -3.97 11.14
#